data_a38bb593f4cd68f927262b1f362dd0ff
#
_entry.id   a38bb593f4cd68f927262b1f362dd0ff
#
_cell.length_a   1.000
_cell.length_b   1.000
_cell.length_c   1.000
_cell.angle_alpha   90.00
_cell.angle_beta   90.00
_cell.angle_gamma   90.00
#
_symmetry.space_group_name_H-M   'P 1'
#
loop_
_entity.id
_entity.type
_entity.pdbx_description
1 polymer ?
#
loop_
_entity_poly.entity_id
_entity_poly.type
_entity_poly.pdbx_seq_one_letter_code
_entity_poly.pdbx_strand_id
1 'polypeptide(L)'
;PRFGKVVKAKKNRSVEVPEAPGQLASHYAPVTPLRLLSKPSDFNPESGKKYGLLSYCGSEKAGFIGLHDWAVVEELSPGNGKLAEAAVRFFYVLRMLDESGVDEIIAEPVSETGLGVAMMDKLRRASVR
;
A
#
# COMPACT_ATOMS: atom_id res chain seq x y z
N PRO A 1 -17.18 -10.46 7.10
CA PRO A 1 -16.92 -10.95 6.80
C PRO A 1 -16.90 -11.07 6.64
N ARG A 2 -16.95 -10.64 6.49
CA ARG A 2 -16.87 -10.86 6.24
C ARG A 2 -16.85 -10.73 6.28
N PHE A 3 -17.28 -10.68 6.73
CA PHE A 3 -17.18 -10.61 6.62
C PHE A 3 -17.20 -10.50 7.13
N GLY A 4 -17.28 -10.16 7.52
CA GLY A 4 -17.25 -10.20 7.64
C GLY A 4 -17.52 -9.97 8.29
N LYS A 5 -17.43 -9.72 8.50
CA LYS A 5 -17.58 -9.63 8.80
C LYS A 5 -17.54 -9.20 9.05
N VAL A 6 -17.59 -8.84 9.25
CA VAL A 6 -17.41 -8.47 9.22
C VAL A 6 -17.61 -8.03 9.51
N VAL A 7 -17.74 -7.72 9.82
CA VAL A 7 -17.69 -7.40 9.81
C VAL A 7 -17.97 -6.94 10.20
N LYS A 8 -18.06 -6.65 10.56
CA LYS A 8 -18.17 -6.34 10.70
C LYS A 8 -18.15 -5.84 10.87
N ALA A 9 -18.36 -5.52 11.15
CA ALA A 9 -18.20 -5.17 10.97
C ALA A 9 -18.41 -4.75 11.14
N LYS A 10 -18.60 -4.50 11.19
CA LYS A 10 -18.65 -4.19 10.95
C LYS A 10 -18.72 -3.72 10.94
N LYS A 11 -18.82 -3.45 11.01
CA LYS A 11 -18.79 -3.10 10.72
C LYS A 11 -18.75 -2.75 10.51
N ASN A 12 -19.00 -2.56 10.50
CA ASN A 12 -18.81 -2.22 10.03
C ASN A 12 -18.66 -1.84 9.82
N ARG A 13 -18.77 -1.66 9.68
CA ARG A 13 -18.50 -1.19 9.34
C ARG A 13 -18.51 -0.60 8.81
N SER A 14 -18.64 -0.43 8.66
CA SER A 14 -18.47 0.22 8.33
C SER A 14 -18.65 0.81 8.02
N VAL A 15 -18.97 0.99 7.75
CA VAL A 15 -19.03 1.87 7.80
C VAL A 15 -18.62 2.47 7.89
N GLU A 16 -18.66 2.66 7.68
CA GLU A 16 -18.17 3.52 8.09
C GLU A 16 -18.57 4.76 7.89
N VAL A 17 -19.08 5.20 8.62
CA VAL A 17 -19.52 6.42 8.77
C VAL A 17 -18.64 7.47 8.56
N PRO A 18 -19.00 8.54 8.06
CA PRO A 18 -18.15 9.65 7.83
C PRO A 18 -17.65 10.16 9.08
N GLU A 19 -16.43 10.24 9.13
CA GLU A 19 -15.74 10.70 10.24
C GLU A 19 -15.47 12.15 10.13
N ALA A 20 -14.80 12.68 11.12
CA ALA A 20 -14.34 14.04 11.10
C ALA A 20 -13.41 14.23 9.91
N PRO A 21 -13.26 15.44 9.42
CA PRO A 21 -12.41 15.68 8.25
C PRO A 21 -11.02 15.12 8.37
N GLY A 22 -10.45 15.07 9.55
CA GLY A 22 -9.11 14.52 9.72
C GLY A 22 -9.03 13.02 9.53
N GLN A 23 -10.17 12.35 9.40
CA GLN A 23 -10.21 10.91 9.25
C GLN A 23 -10.55 10.48 7.83
N LEU A 24 -10.50 11.39 6.88
CA LEU A 24 -10.71 11.07 5.50
C LEU A 24 -9.59 10.16 5.02
N ALA A 25 -9.84 9.44 3.93
CA ALA A 25 -8.85 8.52 3.38
C ALA A 25 -7.52 9.20 3.14
N SER A 26 -7.52 10.48 2.77
CA SER A 26 -6.28 11.21 2.50
C SER A 26 -5.41 11.38 3.74
N HIS A 27 -5.97 11.15 4.93
CA HIS A 27 -5.22 11.24 6.18
C HIS A 27 -4.89 9.88 6.77
N TYR A 28 -5.25 8.83 6.05
CA TYR A 28 -4.99 7.48 6.52
C TYR A 28 -3.49 7.19 6.54
N ALA A 29 -3.03 6.56 7.59
CA ALA A 29 -1.67 6.06 7.67
C ALA A 29 -1.73 4.63 8.18
N PRO A 30 -0.98 3.71 7.58
CA PRO A 30 -1.03 2.31 8.01
C PRO A 30 -0.43 2.14 9.40
N VAL A 31 -0.95 1.16 10.13
CA VAL A 31 -0.38 0.76 11.42
C VAL A 31 0.85 -0.12 11.17
N THR A 32 0.78 -0.95 10.15
CA THR A 32 1.91 -1.80 9.76
C THR A 32 3.07 -0.92 9.29
N PRO A 33 4.29 -1.18 9.74
CA PRO A 33 5.44 -0.42 9.27
C PRO A 33 5.55 -0.46 7.77
N LEU A 34 5.88 0.66 7.18
CA LEU A 34 6.01 0.80 5.73
C LEU A 34 7.35 1.41 5.40
N ARG A 35 8.01 0.89 4.38
CA ARG A 35 9.27 1.44 3.91
C ARG A 35 9.16 1.69 2.42
N LEU A 36 9.42 2.93 2.01
CA LEU A 36 9.48 3.29 0.61
C LEU A 36 10.90 3.10 0.12
N LEU A 37 11.07 2.28 -0.90
CA LEU A 37 12.39 2.04 -1.46
C LEU A 37 12.62 2.91 -2.69
N SER A 38 13.87 3.27 -2.95
CA SER A 38 14.22 3.99 -4.16
C SER A 38 14.53 3.01 -5.29
N LYS A 39 15.10 1.86 -4.95
CA LYS A 39 15.49 0.85 -5.93
C LYS A 39 15.45 -0.52 -5.28
N PRO A 40 15.35 -1.58 -6.09
CA PRO A 40 15.25 -2.94 -5.53
C PRO A 40 16.41 -3.33 -4.62
N SER A 41 17.60 -2.85 -4.92
CA SER A 41 18.78 -3.23 -4.13
C SER A 41 18.76 -2.65 -2.72
N ASP A 42 17.83 -1.72 -2.43
CA ASP A 42 17.71 -1.18 -1.09
C ASP A 42 16.96 -2.12 -0.14
N PHE A 43 16.40 -3.21 -0.66
CA PHE A 43 15.64 -4.14 0.15
C PHE A 43 16.56 -5.16 0.82
N ASN A 44 16.50 -5.22 2.14
CA ASN A 44 17.28 -6.16 2.93
C ASN A 44 16.35 -6.92 3.85
N PRO A 45 15.78 -8.04 3.38
CA PRO A 45 14.79 -8.76 4.18
C PRO A 45 15.42 -9.44 5.38
N GLU A 46 14.63 -9.51 6.46
CA GLU A 46 15.03 -10.22 7.65
C GLU A 46 14.37 -11.59 7.66
N SER A 47 15.13 -12.57 8.10
CA SER A 47 14.62 -13.93 8.17
C SER A 47 13.43 -14.01 9.13
N GLY A 48 12.39 -14.70 8.72
CA GLY A 48 11.22 -14.91 9.56
C GLY A 48 10.17 -13.81 9.49
N LYS A 49 10.43 -12.74 8.76
CA LYS A 49 9.43 -11.68 8.59
C LYS A 49 8.65 -11.88 7.30
N LYS A 50 7.37 -11.56 7.39
CA LYS A 50 6.50 -11.57 6.20
C LYS A 50 6.40 -10.16 5.65
N TYR A 51 6.66 -10.04 4.35
CA TYR A 51 6.63 -8.75 3.69
C TYR A 51 5.51 -8.69 2.65
N GLY A 52 4.83 -7.56 2.60
CA GLY A 52 3.88 -7.28 1.53
C GLY A 52 4.46 -6.23 0.61
N LEU A 53 4.15 -6.32 -0.67
CA LEU A 53 4.65 -5.38 -1.66
C LEU A 53 3.53 -4.51 -2.17
N LEU A 54 3.74 -3.20 -2.12
CA LEU A 54 2.88 -2.23 -2.78
C LEU A 54 3.53 -1.94 -4.12
N SER A 55 3.00 -2.53 -5.18
CA SER A 55 3.57 -2.40 -6.51
C SER A 55 2.79 -1.37 -7.31
N TYR A 56 3.46 -0.67 -8.20
CA TYR A 56 2.78 0.29 -9.06
C TYR A 56 1.86 -0.45 -10.03
N CYS A 57 2.42 -1.35 -10.83
CA CYS A 57 1.60 -2.04 -11.84
C CYS A 57 1.96 -3.53 -11.99
N GLY A 58 2.75 -4.06 -11.09
CA GLY A 58 3.15 -5.46 -11.14
C GLY A 58 4.19 -5.76 -12.20
N SER A 59 4.92 -4.76 -12.67
CA SER A 59 5.90 -4.94 -13.73
C SER A 59 7.15 -5.62 -13.20
N GLU A 60 7.56 -6.68 -13.85
CA GLU A 60 8.80 -7.35 -13.49
C GLU A 60 10.01 -6.53 -13.89
N LYS A 61 9.85 -5.63 -14.84
CA LYS A 61 10.95 -4.78 -15.27
C LYS A 61 11.38 -3.81 -14.18
N ALA A 62 10.45 -3.45 -13.29
CA ALA A 62 10.78 -2.58 -12.18
C ALA A 62 11.70 -3.26 -11.16
N GLY A 63 11.75 -4.59 -11.18
CA GLY A 63 12.68 -5.33 -10.34
C GLY A 63 12.22 -5.64 -8.93
N PHE A 64 10.99 -5.25 -8.57
CA PHE A 64 10.51 -5.49 -7.20
C PHE A 64 9.74 -6.79 -7.06
N ILE A 65 8.92 -7.15 -8.06
CA ILE A 65 8.08 -8.34 -7.98
C ILE A 65 8.92 -9.60 -7.75
N GLY A 66 9.99 -9.75 -8.50
CA GLY A 66 10.83 -10.94 -8.40
C GLY A 66 11.88 -10.89 -7.32
N LEU A 67 11.88 -9.82 -6.52
CA LEU A 67 12.92 -9.59 -5.55
C LEU A 67 12.84 -10.50 -4.34
N HIS A 68 11.63 -10.90 -4.00
CA HIS A 68 11.38 -11.64 -2.77
C HIS A 68 10.13 -12.49 -2.92
N ASP A 69 9.95 -13.45 -2.03
CA ASP A 69 8.75 -14.27 -1.99
C ASP A 69 7.72 -13.51 -1.13
N TRP A 70 7.04 -12.58 -1.76
CA TRP A 70 6.12 -11.69 -1.06
C TRP A 70 4.93 -12.46 -0.52
N ALA A 71 4.55 -12.20 0.75
CA ALA A 71 3.37 -12.82 1.32
C ALA A 71 2.11 -12.31 0.63
N VAL A 72 2.12 -11.05 0.20
CA VAL A 72 1.01 -10.46 -0.54
C VAL A 72 1.57 -9.37 -1.44
N VAL A 73 0.97 -9.22 -2.62
CA VAL A 73 1.30 -8.15 -3.54
C VAL A 73 0.01 -7.45 -3.91
N GLU A 74 -0.03 -6.14 -3.76
CA GLU A 74 -1.17 -5.35 -4.21
C GLU A 74 -0.65 -4.33 -5.21
N GLU A 75 -1.40 -4.15 -6.30
CA GLU A 75 -0.97 -3.28 -7.39
C GLU A 75 -1.87 -2.06 -7.47
N LEU A 76 -1.26 -0.90 -7.63
CA LEU A 76 -2.01 0.36 -7.72
C LEU A 76 -2.72 0.48 -9.07
N SER A 77 -2.05 0.09 -10.14
CA SER A 77 -2.63 0.14 -11.47
C SER A 77 -2.31 -1.16 -12.19
N PRO A 78 -3.07 -2.23 -11.89
CA PRO A 78 -2.73 -3.57 -12.35
C PRO A 78 -2.56 -3.65 -13.87
N GLY A 79 -1.34 -3.95 -14.29
CA GLY A 79 -1.02 -4.16 -15.69
C GLY A 79 -1.02 -2.93 -16.57
N ASN A 80 -1.45 -1.78 -16.05
CA ASN A 80 -1.62 -0.59 -16.88
C ASN A 80 -0.60 0.51 -16.67
N GLY A 81 -0.16 0.70 -15.45
CA GLY A 81 0.80 1.75 -15.15
C GLY A 81 0.23 3.14 -15.33
N LYS A 82 -1.04 3.34 -14.94
CA LYS A 82 -1.70 4.63 -15.10
C LYS A 82 -1.81 5.33 -13.76
N LEU A 83 -1.24 6.53 -13.67
CA LEU A 83 -1.24 7.29 -12.43
C LEU A 83 -2.64 7.64 -11.95
N ALA A 84 -3.56 7.91 -12.86
CA ALA A 84 -4.94 8.24 -12.47
C ALA A 84 -5.60 7.05 -11.77
N GLU A 85 -5.41 5.86 -12.32
CA GLU A 85 -5.95 4.65 -11.69
C GLU A 85 -5.28 4.40 -10.35
N ALA A 86 -3.97 4.56 -10.30
CA ALA A 86 -3.21 4.35 -9.06
C ALA A 86 -3.69 5.30 -7.97
N ALA A 87 -3.93 6.56 -8.32
CA ALA A 87 -4.39 7.54 -7.35
C ALA A 87 -5.75 7.19 -6.77
N VAL A 88 -6.66 6.69 -7.62
CA VAL A 88 -7.98 6.28 -7.16
C VAL A 88 -7.89 5.09 -6.21
N ARG A 89 -7.00 4.17 -6.49
CA ARG A 89 -6.87 2.94 -5.73
C ARG A 89 -5.93 3.05 -4.52
N PHE A 90 -5.22 4.16 -4.40
CA PHE A 90 -4.09 4.27 -3.47
C PHE A 90 -4.43 3.87 -2.03
N PHE A 91 -5.44 4.49 -1.45
CA PHE A 91 -5.76 4.23 -0.04
C PHE A 91 -6.43 2.87 0.15
N TYR A 92 -7.17 2.41 -0.84
CA TYR A 92 -7.76 1.08 -0.80
C TYR A 92 -6.65 0.02 -0.77
N VAL A 93 -5.68 0.14 -1.66
CA VAL A 93 -4.57 -0.81 -1.74
C VAL A 93 -3.73 -0.77 -0.47
N LEU A 94 -3.45 0.44 0.03
CA LEU A 94 -2.67 0.58 1.25
C LEU A 94 -3.39 -0.08 2.42
N ARG A 95 -4.71 0.09 2.50
CA ARG A 95 -5.48 -0.54 3.56
C ARG A 95 -5.48 -2.05 3.43
N MET A 96 -5.58 -2.57 2.20
CA MET A 96 -5.54 -4.02 2.00
C MET A 96 -4.23 -4.61 2.51
N LEU A 97 -3.13 -3.94 2.23
CA LEU A 97 -1.84 -4.39 2.75
C LEU A 97 -1.75 -4.29 4.25
N ASP A 98 -2.29 -3.21 4.81
CA ASP A 98 -2.27 -2.99 6.24
C ASP A 98 -3.04 -4.08 6.99
N GLU A 99 -4.11 -4.59 6.37
CA GLU A 99 -4.95 -5.61 6.99
C GLU A 99 -4.52 -7.03 6.65
N SER A 100 -3.47 -7.18 5.86
CA SER A 100 -3.07 -8.50 5.36
C SER A 100 -2.31 -9.35 6.37
N GLY A 101 -1.84 -8.73 7.45
CA GLY A 101 -1.10 -9.47 8.48
C GLY A 101 0.40 -9.57 8.22
N VAL A 102 0.91 -8.84 7.24
CA VAL A 102 2.35 -8.83 7.01
C VAL A 102 3.06 -8.04 8.09
N ASP A 103 4.33 -8.30 8.28
CA ASP A 103 5.11 -7.63 9.30
C ASP A 103 5.57 -6.25 8.83
N GLU A 104 5.76 -6.10 7.55
CA GLU A 104 6.20 -4.83 6.98
C GLU A 104 5.73 -4.71 5.55
N ILE A 105 5.36 -3.49 5.15
CA ILE A 105 4.96 -3.18 3.78
C ILE A 105 6.15 -2.53 3.08
N ILE A 106 6.51 -3.06 1.92
CA ILE A 106 7.57 -2.48 1.09
C ILE A 106 6.88 -1.82 -0.10
N ALA A 107 7.18 -0.56 -0.34
CA ALA A 107 6.53 0.20 -1.40
C ALA A 107 7.48 0.51 -2.53
N GLU A 108 7.04 0.24 -3.76
CA GLU A 108 7.74 0.69 -4.98
C GLU A 108 7.53 2.18 -5.14
N PRO A 109 8.52 2.90 -5.65
CA PRO A 109 8.29 4.31 -5.97
C PRO A 109 7.41 4.43 -7.22
N VAL A 110 6.62 5.50 -7.27
CA VAL A 110 5.88 5.83 -8.50
C VAL A 110 6.50 7.08 -9.09
N SER A 111 6.17 7.35 -10.35
CA SER A 111 6.71 8.53 -11.04
C SER A 111 6.27 9.80 -10.29
N GLU A 112 7.22 10.70 -10.05
CA GLU A 112 6.92 11.95 -9.34
C GLU A 112 6.50 13.04 -10.30
N THR A 113 5.47 12.75 -11.09
CA THR A 113 4.85 13.70 -12.01
C THR A 113 3.35 13.66 -11.77
N GLY A 114 2.70 14.79 -11.90
CA GLY A 114 1.25 14.86 -11.76
C GLY A 114 0.79 14.25 -10.44
N LEU A 115 -0.16 13.32 -10.55
CA LEU A 115 -0.73 12.67 -9.37
C LEU A 115 0.30 11.88 -8.57
N GLY A 116 1.38 11.48 -9.20
CA GLY A 116 2.42 10.72 -8.51
C GLY A 116 3.12 11.52 -7.44
N VAL A 117 3.16 12.85 -7.56
CA VAL A 117 3.79 13.70 -6.55
C VAL A 117 3.10 13.51 -5.21
N ALA A 118 1.77 13.56 -5.20
CA ALA A 118 1.02 13.41 -3.94
C ALA A 118 1.16 12.01 -3.37
N MET A 119 1.15 10.99 -4.23
CA MET A 119 1.30 9.62 -3.75
C MET A 119 2.67 9.40 -3.11
N MET A 120 3.72 9.90 -3.76
CA MET A 120 5.07 9.77 -3.20
C MET A 120 5.21 10.51 -1.87
N ASP A 121 4.56 11.67 -1.76
CA ASP A 121 4.57 12.42 -0.51
C ASP A 121 3.94 11.60 0.62
N LYS A 122 2.80 10.97 0.34
CA LYS A 122 2.13 10.14 1.33
C LYS A 122 2.99 8.93 1.73
N LEU A 123 3.63 8.31 0.75
CA LEU A 123 4.49 7.16 1.04
C LEU A 123 5.69 7.55 1.88
N ARG A 124 6.29 8.72 1.59
CA ARG A 124 7.43 9.19 2.38
C ARG A 124 7.02 9.46 3.81
N ARG A 125 5.86 10.07 4.01
CA ARG A 125 5.39 10.35 5.36
C ARG A 125 5.11 9.08 6.14
N ALA A 126 4.54 8.08 5.49
CA ALA A 126 4.28 6.80 6.14
C ALA A 126 5.58 6.07 6.45
N SER A 127 6.60 6.28 5.62
CA SER A 127 7.86 5.57 5.75
C SER A 127 8.73 6.07 6.90
N VAL A 128 8.58 7.32 7.31
CA VAL A 128 9.45 7.88 8.35
C VAL A 128 8.91 7.69 9.75
N ARG A 129 7.82 6.97 9.90
CA ARG A 129 7.26 6.74 11.24
C ARG A 129 8.13 5.81 12.11
#